data_436ee2e85444617b34269541aad9e047
#
_entry.id   436ee2e85444617b34269541aad9e047
#
_cell.length_a   1.000
_cell.length_b   1.000
_cell.length_c   1.000
_cell.angle_alpha   90.00
_cell.angle_beta   90.00
_cell.angle_gamma   90.00
#
_symmetry.space_group_name_H-M   'P 1'
#
loop_
_entity.id
_entity.type
_entity.pdbx_description
1 polymer ?
#
loop_
_entity_poly.entity_id
_entity_poly.type
_entity_poly.pdbx_seq_one_letter_code
_entity_poly.pdbx_strand_id
1 'polypeptide(L)'
;MNEKEKLEEARYFYAEMVKQQEDRKVFKYNLSAFLSAARSVMQYACDEVDPKKGGKNGGQKWYNDWMNSSGVLRFFRDKRNFNIHTDPIDPRKHVKGHSAVVIRVYTSSHIKVTDKNGKVKEEREIKEKPKPYEGPKSSVKSEFRYEFDDWKEPEDSITVCKMYIQELEKVVQDGINNEFITG
;
A
#
# COMPACT_ATOMS: atom_id res chain seq x y z
N MET A 1 28.69 4.76 3.72
CA MET A 1 27.23 4.56 3.85
C MET A 1 26.89 4.85 5.30
N ASN A 2 25.98 5.77 5.53
CA ASN A 2 25.54 6.21 6.86
C ASN A 2 24.02 6.04 7.03
N GLU A 3 23.48 6.42 8.19
CA GLU A 3 22.05 6.31 8.51
C GLU A 3 21.17 7.13 7.55
N LYS A 4 21.63 8.28 7.06
CA LYS A 4 20.88 9.11 6.09
C LYS A 4 20.77 8.43 4.73
N GLU A 5 21.86 7.87 4.21
CA GLU A 5 21.83 7.11 2.97
C GLU A 5 20.88 5.90 3.09
N LYS A 6 20.87 5.24 4.26
CA LYS A 6 19.94 4.13 4.52
C LYS A 6 18.49 4.59 4.66
N LEU A 7 18.26 5.77 5.18
CA LEU A 7 16.92 6.36 5.23
C LEU A 7 16.40 6.69 3.81
N GLU A 8 17.26 7.23 2.94
CA GLU A 8 16.92 7.46 1.53
C GLU A 8 16.65 6.14 0.78
N GLU A 9 17.45 5.10 1.03
CA GLU A 9 17.22 3.77 0.47
C GLU A 9 15.86 3.21 0.92
N ALA A 10 15.51 3.36 2.19
CA ALA A 10 14.20 2.95 2.71
C ALA A 10 13.05 3.75 2.04
N ARG A 11 13.18 5.06 1.85
CA ARG A 11 12.21 5.89 1.14
C ARG A 11 12.04 5.46 -0.31
N TYR A 12 13.12 5.08 -0.98
CA TYR A 12 13.07 4.57 -2.34
C TYR A 12 12.22 3.29 -2.44
N PHE A 13 12.50 2.29 -1.60
CA PHE A 13 11.73 1.04 -1.61
C PHE A 13 10.27 1.25 -1.19
N TYR A 14 10.01 2.17 -0.27
CA TYR A 14 8.66 2.59 0.07
C TYR A 14 7.92 3.17 -1.15
N ALA A 15 8.54 4.07 -1.89
CA ALA A 15 7.95 4.66 -3.09
C ALA A 15 7.66 3.59 -4.17
N GLU A 16 8.56 2.62 -4.35
CA GLU A 16 8.34 1.50 -5.26
C GLU A 16 7.21 0.57 -4.79
N MET A 17 7.03 0.34 -3.49
CA MET A 17 5.85 -0.37 -2.96
C MET A 17 4.56 0.35 -3.31
N VAL A 18 4.49 1.67 -3.10
CA VAL A 18 3.30 2.49 -3.41
C VAL A 18 2.96 2.43 -4.89
N LYS A 19 3.97 2.47 -5.76
CA LYS A 19 3.81 2.44 -7.22
C LYS A 19 3.38 1.07 -7.75
N GLN A 20 3.85 -0.01 -7.13
CA GLN A 20 3.72 -1.39 -7.63
C GLN A 20 2.67 -2.22 -6.84
N GLN A 21 1.64 -1.57 -6.30
CA GLN A 21 0.61 -2.26 -5.49
C GLN A 21 -0.17 -3.34 -6.26
N GLU A 22 -0.25 -3.24 -7.56
CA GLU A 22 -0.95 -4.23 -8.40
C GLU A 22 -0.21 -5.57 -8.42
N ASP A 23 1.11 -5.53 -8.53
CA ASP A 23 1.95 -6.73 -8.54
C ASP A 23 2.35 -7.13 -7.12
N ARG A 24 1.66 -8.14 -6.57
CA ARG A 24 1.94 -8.66 -5.22
C ARG A 24 3.39 -9.13 -5.04
N LYS A 25 3.99 -9.71 -6.07
CA LYS A 25 5.36 -10.24 -6.00
C LYS A 25 6.38 -9.10 -5.88
N VAL A 26 6.23 -8.09 -6.75
CA VAL A 26 7.08 -6.90 -6.73
C VAL A 26 6.89 -6.12 -5.44
N PHE A 27 5.64 -5.97 -4.97
CA PHE A 27 5.34 -5.36 -3.67
C PHE A 27 6.09 -6.05 -2.52
N LYS A 28 6.04 -7.39 -2.45
CA LYS A 28 6.75 -8.17 -1.41
C LYS A 28 8.27 -8.00 -1.46
N TYR A 29 8.85 -7.97 -2.65
CA TYR A 29 10.28 -7.74 -2.81
C TYR A 29 10.70 -6.36 -2.30
N ASN A 30 9.96 -5.33 -2.66
CA ASN A 30 10.21 -3.97 -2.19
C ASN A 30 9.98 -3.84 -0.67
N LEU A 31 8.97 -4.52 -0.13
CA LEU A 31 8.75 -4.56 1.32
C LEU A 31 9.93 -5.20 2.07
N SER A 32 10.45 -6.32 1.58
CA SER A 32 11.62 -6.98 2.18
C SER A 32 12.87 -6.09 2.13
N ALA A 33 13.12 -5.43 1.00
CA ALA A 33 14.22 -4.48 0.84
C ALA A 33 14.04 -3.25 1.74
N PHE A 34 12.82 -2.69 1.80
CA PHE A 34 12.44 -1.62 2.71
C PHE A 34 12.76 -1.95 4.18
N LEU A 35 12.34 -3.12 4.65
CA LEU A 35 12.57 -3.55 6.03
C LEU A 35 14.07 -3.67 6.35
N SER A 36 14.85 -4.12 5.40
CA SER A 36 16.30 -4.25 5.54
C SER A 36 16.98 -2.88 5.60
N ALA A 37 16.65 -1.98 4.68
CA ALA A 37 17.18 -0.62 4.64
C ALA A 37 16.80 0.18 5.91
N ALA A 38 15.51 0.17 6.26
CA ALA A 38 14.97 0.90 7.41
C ALA A 38 15.58 0.42 8.75
N ARG A 39 15.80 -0.90 8.90
CA ARG A 39 16.49 -1.44 10.09
C ARG A 39 17.94 -0.97 10.17
N SER A 40 18.61 -0.83 9.03
CA SER A 40 20.01 -0.40 8.98
C SER A 40 20.16 1.06 9.44
N VAL A 41 19.15 1.92 9.27
CA VAL A 41 19.15 3.30 9.82
C VAL A 41 19.42 3.27 11.32
N MET A 42 18.67 2.47 12.07
CA MET A 42 18.84 2.35 13.52
C MET A 42 20.21 1.75 13.91
N GLN A 43 20.71 0.81 13.12
CA GLN A 43 22.02 0.21 13.38
C GLN A 43 23.15 1.24 13.22
N TYR A 44 23.20 1.93 12.09
CA TYR A 44 24.22 2.95 11.83
C TYR A 44 24.14 4.11 12.84
N ALA A 45 22.93 4.56 13.16
CA ALA A 45 22.73 5.58 14.18
C ALA A 45 23.27 5.11 15.56
N CYS A 46 23.00 3.87 15.94
CA CYS A 46 23.50 3.29 17.19
C CYS A 46 25.03 3.25 17.23
N ASP A 47 25.66 2.81 16.13
CA ASP A 47 27.11 2.72 16.01
C ASP A 47 27.81 4.08 16.13
N GLU A 48 27.18 5.19 15.67
CA GLU A 48 27.68 6.55 15.87
C GLU A 48 27.47 7.07 17.30
N VAL A 49 26.38 6.69 17.95
CA VAL A 49 26.06 7.11 19.33
C VAL A 49 26.98 6.45 20.36
N ASP A 50 27.39 5.21 20.14
CA ASP A 50 28.20 4.43 21.08
C ASP A 50 29.44 5.16 21.61
N PRO A 51 30.36 5.70 20.78
CA PRO A 51 31.55 6.38 21.26
C PRO A 51 31.26 7.70 21.97
N LYS A 52 30.15 8.37 21.64
CA LYS A 52 29.80 9.69 22.16
C LYS A 52 29.02 9.65 23.49
N LYS A 53 28.39 8.53 23.80
CA LYS A 53 27.62 8.31 25.05
C LYS A 53 28.32 7.38 26.07
N GLY A 54 29.62 7.25 26.03
CA GLY A 54 30.38 6.55 27.10
C GLY A 54 30.68 5.07 26.81
N GLY A 55 30.79 4.68 25.55
CA GLY A 55 31.24 3.35 25.10
C GLY A 55 30.11 2.39 24.72
N LYS A 56 30.46 1.10 24.54
CA LYS A 56 29.62 0.04 23.97
C LYS A 56 28.18 -0.07 24.47
N ASN A 57 27.85 0.51 25.61
CA ASN A 57 26.48 0.45 26.17
C ASN A 57 25.66 1.74 25.93
N GLY A 58 26.29 2.83 25.47
CA GLY A 58 25.62 4.11 25.30
C GLY A 58 24.63 4.10 24.15
N GLY A 59 25.05 3.63 23.00
CA GLY A 59 24.19 3.46 21.83
C GLY A 59 23.09 2.43 22.06
N GLN A 60 23.41 1.31 22.74
CA GLN A 60 22.42 0.30 23.08
C GLN A 60 21.33 0.85 24.02
N LYS A 61 21.70 1.67 25.01
CA LYS A 61 20.74 2.32 25.89
C LYS A 61 19.85 3.28 25.10
N TRP A 62 20.43 4.15 24.29
CA TRP A 62 19.70 5.09 23.42
C TRP A 62 18.75 4.36 22.46
N TYR A 63 19.22 3.27 21.84
CA TYR A 63 18.38 2.41 21.02
C TYR A 63 17.19 1.83 21.80
N ASN A 64 17.42 1.32 23.00
CA ASN A 64 16.36 0.75 23.83
C ASN A 64 15.33 1.80 24.26
N ASP A 65 15.77 3.03 24.55
CA ASP A 65 14.89 4.14 24.90
C ASP A 65 13.94 4.46 23.75
N TRP A 66 14.44 4.52 22.51
CA TRP A 66 13.63 4.67 21.29
C TRP A 66 12.67 3.49 21.07
N MET A 67 13.16 2.26 21.21
CA MET A 67 12.29 1.08 21.08
C MET A 67 11.19 1.05 22.13
N ASN A 68 11.45 1.53 23.34
CA ASN A 68 10.45 1.58 24.40
C ASN A 68 9.42 2.70 24.18
N SER A 69 9.80 3.80 23.57
CA SER A 69 8.92 4.94 23.31
C SER A 69 7.99 4.75 22.10
N SER A 70 8.36 3.91 21.12
CA SER A 70 7.60 3.75 19.87
C SER A 70 7.14 2.31 19.63
N GLY A 71 5.82 2.13 19.57
CA GLY A 71 5.20 0.85 19.17
C GLY A 71 5.52 0.48 17.72
N VAL A 72 5.62 1.45 16.84
CA VAL A 72 5.95 1.27 15.42
C VAL A 72 7.38 0.75 15.26
N LEU A 73 8.36 1.34 15.96
CA LEU A 73 9.75 0.86 15.92
C LEU A 73 9.87 -0.59 16.40
N ARG A 74 9.17 -0.94 17.51
CA ARG A 74 9.15 -2.33 18.01
C ARG A 74 8.53 -3.29 16.99
N PHE A 75 7.38 -2.93 16.45
CA PHE A 75 6.69 -3.75 15.45
C PHE A 75 7.61 -4.07 14.26
N PHE A 76 8.27 -3.08 13.68
CA PHE A 76 9.14 -3.28 12.53
C PHE A 76 10.45 -4.00 12.87
N ARG A 77 10.99 -3.84 14.07
CA ARG A 77 12.10 -4.68 14.55
C ARG A 77 11.72 -6.15 14.50
N ASP A 78 10.56 -6.50 15.02
CA ASP A 78 10.09 -7.88 15.10
C ASP A 78 9.73 -8.43 13.71
N LYS A 79 9.09 -7.61 12.86
CA LYS A 79 8.82 -7.94 11.45
C LYS A 79 10.09 -8.24 10.65
N ARG A 80 11.10 -7.40 10.75
CA ARG A 80 12.38 -7.63 10.06
C ARG A 80 13.05 -8.91 10.54
N ASN A 81 13.07 -9.15 11.84
CA ASN A 81 13.66 -10.37 12.39
C ASN A 81 12.92 -11.61 11.87
N PHE A 82 11.60 -11.59 11.83
CA PHE A 82 10.79 -12.65 11.25
C PHE A 82 11.12 -12.87 9.76
N ASN A 83 11.16 -11.79 8.96
CA ASN A 83 11.42 -11.83 7.51
C ASN A 83 12.76 -12.47 7.14
N ILE A 84 13.78 -12.29 7.98
CA ILE A 84 15.13 -12.80 7.70
C ILE A 84 15.33 -14.22 8.24
N HIS A 85 14.74 -14.52 9.40
CA HIS A 85 15.07 -15.75 10.14
C HIS A 85 14.03 -16.84 10.04
N THR A 86 12.82 -16.53 9.59
CA THR A 86 11.71 -17.49 9.58
C THR A 86 11.11 -17.65 8.18
N ASP A 87 10.30 -16.68 7.76
CA ASP A 87 9.63 -16.68 6.46
C ASP A 87 9.52 -15.28 5.87
N PRO A 88 9.55 -15.12 4.53
CA PRO A 88 9.28 -13.84 3.89
C PRO A 88 7.92 -13.29 4.30
N ILE A 89 7.87 -12.01 4.69
CA ILE A 89 6.63 -11.35 5.06
C ILE A 89 5.67 -11.33 3.87
N ASP A 90 4.46 -11.83 4.10
CA ASP A 90 3.40 -11.90 3.10
C ASP A 90 2.13 -11.18 3.59
N PRO A 91 2.04 -9.85 3.46
CA PRO A 91 0.86 -9.11 3.89
C PRO A 91 -0.35 -9.51 3.05
N ARG A 92 -1.53 -9.53 3.70
CA ARG A 92 -2.79 -9.89 3.06
C ARG A 92 -3.20 -8.82 2.06
N LYS A 93 -3.41 -9.21 0.81
CA LYS A 93 -3.84 -8.30 -0.26
C LYS A 93 -5.37 -8.28 -0.35
N HIS A 94 -5.96 -7.10 -0.25
CA HIS A 94 -7.36 -6.83 -0.53
C HIS A 94 -7.48 -6.04 -1.84
N VAL A 95 -8.47 -6.40 -2.66
CA VAL A 95 -8.75 -5.71 -3.92
C VAL A 95 -10.21 -5.27 -3.92
N LYS A 96 -10.46 -3.97 -4.02
CA LYS A 96 -11.78 -3.42 -4.29
C LYS A 96 -11.89 -3.06 -5.75
N GLY A 97 -12.81 -3.71 -6.47
CA GLY A 97 -13.15 -3.37 -7.86
C GLY A 97 -14.45 -2.58 -7.91
N HIS A 98 -14.47 -1.48 -8.62
CA HIS A 98 -15.70 -0.75 -8.97
C HIS A 98 -16.05 -1.03 -10.42
N SER A 99 -17.21 -1.68 -10.66
CA SER A 99 -17.74 -1.91 -12.00
C SER A 99 -19.07 -1.21 -12.17
N ALA A 100 -19.27 -0.54 -13.31
CA ALA A 100 -20.55 -0.03 -13.71
C ALA A 100 -21.22 -1.03 -14.67
N VAL A 101 -22.46 -1.43 -14.37
CA VAL A 101 -23.28 -2.26 -15.26
C VAL A 101 -24.17 -1.35 -16.06
N VAL A 102 -24.06 -1.41 -17.38
CA VAL A 102 -24.96 -0.71 -18.31
C VAL A 102 -26.07 -1.65 -18.73
N ILE A 103 -27.30 -1.38 -18.29
CA ILE A 103 -28.48 -2.12 -18.70
C ILE A 103 -29.06 -1.44 -19.93
N ARG A 104 -29.21 -2.18 -21.03
CA ARG A 104 -29.85 -1.72 -22.24
C ARG A 104 -31.24 -2.33 -22.33
N VAL A 105 -32.26 -1.47 -22.44
CA VAL A 105 -33.63 -1.89 -22.64
C VAL A 105 -33.97 -1.69 -24.11
N TYR A 106 -34.49 -2.72 -24.75
CA TYR A 106 -34.99 -2.67 -26.11
C TYR A 106 -36.48 -2.81 -26.07
N THR A 107 -37.18 -2.00 -26.88
CA THR A 107 -38.61 -2.10 -27.04
C THR A 107 -38.93 -2.62 -28.46
N SER A 108 -39.86 -3.53 -28.53
CA SER A 108 -40.50 -3.92 -29.81
C SER A 108 -41.98 -3.62 -29.74
N SER A 109 -42.54 -3.04 -30.81
CA SER A 109 -43.94 -2.78 -30.91
C SER A 109 -44.54 -3.59 -32.05
N HIS A 110 -45.62 -4.30 -31.75
CA HIS A 110 -46.39 -5.03 -32.73
C HIS A 110 -47.65 -4.22 -33.05
N ILE A 111 -47.79 -3.78 -34.30
CA ILE A 111 -48.94 -3.00 -34.76
C ILE A 111 -49.76 -3.88 -35.68
N LYS A 112 -51.04 -4.05 -35.30
CA LYS A 112 -52.03 -4.78 -36.06
C LYS A 112 -53.21 -3.88 -36.36
N VAL A 113 -53.43 -3.58 -37.61
CA VAL A 113 -54.55 -2.76 -38.06
C VAL A 113 -55.63 -3.68 -38.63
N THR A 114 -56.87 -3.57 -38.07
CA THR A 114 -58.00 -4.38 -38.51
C THR A 114 -59.10 -3.45 -39.13
N ASP A 115 -59.86 -3.99 -40.05
CA ASP A 115 -61.06 -3.31 -40.58
C ASP A 115 -62.26 -3.44 -39.63
N LYS A 116 -63.39 -2.86 -40.02
CA LYS A 116 -64.64 -2.88 -39.25
C LYS A 116 -65.23 -4.27 -39.00
N ASN A 117 -64.76 -5.27 -39.77
CA ASN A 117 -65.20 -6.65 -39.68
C ASN A 117 -64.17 -7.54 -39.00
N GLY A 118 -63.10 -6.97 -38.38
CA GLY A 118 -62.07 -7.67 -37.66
C GLY A 118 -60.99 -8.30 -38.55
N LYS A 119 -61.03 -8.07 -39.89
CA LYS A 119 -60.04 -8.60 -40.82
C LYS A 119 -58.75 -7.77 -40.73
N VAL A 120 -57.63 -8.44 -40.58
CA VAL A 120 -56.30 -7.79 -40.53
C VAL A 120 -55.98 -7.15 -41.86
N LYS A 121 -55.79 -5.81 -41.87
CA LYS A 121 -55.36 -5.07 -43.04
C LYS A 121 -53.86 -4.90 -43.13
N GLU A 122 -53.23 -4.71 -41.98
CA GLU A 122 -51.79 -4.53 -41.91
C GLU A 122 -51.30 -5.09 -40.59
N GLU A 123 -50.15 -5.78 -40.63
CA GLU A 123 -49.45 -6.29 -39.45
C GLU A 123 -47.97 -6.00 -39.66
N ARG A 124 -47.38 -5.25 -38.70
CA ARG A 124 -45.95 -4.94 -38.76
C ARG A 124 -45.36 -4.92 -37.36
N GLU A 125 -44.13 -5.46 -37.29
CA GLU A 125 -43.33 -5.41 -36.11
C GLU A 125 -42.28 -4.32 -36.28
N ILE A 126 -42.20 -3.39 -35.35
CA ILE A 126 -41.18 -2.35 -35.28
C ILE A 126 -40.19 -2.79 -34.20
N LYS A 127 -38.99 -3.14 -34.61
CA LYS A 127 -37.87 -3.44 -33.71
C LYS A 127 -36.90 -2.27 -33.74
N GLU A 128 -36.69 -1.61 -32.63
CA GLU A 128 -35.60 -0.65 -32.51
C GLU A 128 -34.26 -1.38 -32.55
N LYS A 129 -33.42 -1.02 -33.52
CA LYS A 129 -32.05 -1.56 -33.59
C LYS A 129 -31.25 -0.92 -32.42
N PRO A 130 -30.53 -1.75 -31.65
CA PRO A 130 -29.70 -1.24 -30.59
C PRO A 130 -28.66 -0.25 -31.13
N LYS A 131 -28.71 1.00 -30.65
CA LYS A 131 -27.62 1.94 -30.92
C LYS A 131 -26.36 1.49 -30.17
N PRO A 132 -25.18 1.59 -30.79
CA PRO A 132 -23.93 1.33 -30.09
C PRO A 132 -23.85 2.19 -28.83
N TYR A 133 -23.30 1.64 -27.74
CA TYR A 133 -23.06 2.42 -26.54
C TYR A 133 -21.87 3.35 -26.78
N GLU A 134 -22.14 4.65 -26.78
CA GLU A 134 -21.12 5.71 -26.96
C GLU A 134 -20.64 6.31 -25.62
N GLY A 135 -21.03 5.74 -24.48
CA GLY A 135 -20.59 6.18 -23.17
C GLY A 135 -19.14 5.79 -22.85
N PRO A 136 -18.56 6.35 -21.78
CA PRO A 136 -17.19 6.06 -21.38
C PRO A 136 -17.01 4.55 -21.17
N LYS A 137 -15.99 3.96 -21.80
CA LYS A 137 -15.60 2.59 -21.50
C LYS A 137 -15.33 2.53 -19.99
N SER A 138 -16.04 1.66 -19.27
CA SER A 138 -15.87 1.53 -17.83
C SER A 138 -14.42 1.18 -17.54
N SER A 139 -13.65 2.14 -17.08
CA SER A 139 -12.36 1.86 -16.47
C SER A 139 -12.68 1.23 -15.11
N VAL A 140 -12.47 -0.06 -14.98
CA VAL A 140 -12.49 -0.71 -13.66
C VAL A 140 -11.35 -0.10 -12.88
N LYS A 141 -11.65 0.78 -11.92
CA LYS A 141 -10.66 1.25 -10.97
C LYS A 141 -10.57 0.19 -9.89
N SER A 142 -9.41 -0.43 -9.78
CA SER A 142 -9.11 -1.35 -8.69
C SER A 142 -8.31 -0.59 -7.64
N GLU A 143 -8.74 -0.66 -6.39
CA GLU A 143 -8.00 -0.17 -5.24
C GLU A 143 -7.35 -1.37 -4.56
N PHE A 144 -6.06 -1.25 -4.28
CA PHE A 144 -5.27 -2.30 -3.63
C PHE A 144 -4.96 -1.88 -2.20
N ARG A 145 -5.15 -2.81 -1.27
CA ARG A 145 -4.82 -2.62 0.13
C ARG A 145 -4.07 -3.84 0.64
N TYR A 146 -2.98 -3.61 1.35
CA TYR A 146 -2.20 -4.65 2.01
C TYR A 146 -2.27 -4.47 3.52
N GLU A 147 -2.42 -5.56 4.27
CA GLU A 147 -2.55 -5.53 5.72
C GLU A 147 -1.54 -6.49 6.36
N PHE A 148 -0.92 -6.06 7.45
CA PHE A 148 -0.15 -6.94 8.33
C PHE A 148 -1.12 -7.60 9.31
N ASP A 149 -1.14 -8.93 9.38
CA ASP A 149 -2.08 -9.68 10.21
C ASP A 149 -1.90 -9.44 11.73
N ASP A 150 -0.73 -9.02 12.15
CA ASP A 150 -0.36 -8.76 13.54
C ASP A 150 -0.30 -7.26 13.90
N TRP A 151 -0.60 -6.36 12.97
CA TRP A 151 -0.87 -4.96 13.26
C TRP A 151 -2.32 -4.81 13.73
N LYS A 152 -2.51 -4.28 14.95
CA LYS A 152 -3.82 -4.26 15.61
C LYS A 152 -4.68 -3.04 15.27
N GLU A 153 -4.05 -2.01 14.74
CA GLU A 153 -4.69 -0.76 14.38
C GLU A 153 -5.21 -0.82 12.91
N PRO A 154 -6.11 0.08 12.51
CA PRO A 154 -6.81 0.00 11.22
C PRO A 154 -5.99 0.35 9.99
N GLU A 155 -4.75 0.82 10.17
CA GLU A 155 -3.90 1.25 9.05
C GLU A 155 -3.46 0.06 8.20
N ASP A 156 -3.37 0.30 6.90
CA ASP A 156 -2.80 -0.63 5.96
C ASP A 156 -1.26 -0.67 6.02
N SER A 157 -0.66 -1.69 5.42
CA SER A 157 0.80 -1.89 5.47
C SER A 157 1.59 -0.71 4.89
N ILE A 158 1.07 0.00 3.89
CA ILE A 158 1.73 1.17 3.30
C ILE A 158 1.74 2.33 4.29
N THR A 159 0.60 2.58 4.93
CA THR A 159 0.48 3.63 5.96
C THR A 159 1.39 3.34 7.15
N VAL A 160 1.43 2.10 7.61
CA VAL A 160 2.31 1.69 8.72
C VAL A 160 3.79 1.82 8.35
N CYS A 161 4.18 1.45 7.12
CA CYS A 161 5.54 1.70 6.62
C CYS A 161 5.90 3.19 6.57
N LYS A 162 4.95 4.06 6.19
CA LYS A 162 5.14 5.51 6.23
C LYS A 162 5.36 6.02 7.66
N MET A 163 4.57 5.53 8.61
CA MET A 163 4.76 5.85 10.04
C MET A 163 6.15 5.43 10.52
N TYR A 164 6.65 4.28 10.06
CA TYR A 164 8.00 3.82 10.40
C TYR A 164 9.08 4.76 9.87
N ILE A 165 8.99 5.22 8.62
CA ILE A 165 9.92 6.24 8.08
C ILE A 165 9.90 7.49 8.96
N GLN A 166 8.72 7.99 9.32
CA GLN A 166 8.59 9.19 10.16
C GLN A 166 9.22 9.02 11.55
N GLU A 167 9.11 7.83 12.15
CA GLU A 167 9.79 7.53 13.42
C GLU A 167 11.31 7.49 13.24
N LEU A 168 11.82 6.90 12.16
CA LEU A 168 13.26 6.88 11.85
C LEU A 168 13.81 8.30 11.59
N GLU A 169 13.05 9.16 10.93
CA GLU A 169 13.39 10.58 10.75
C GLU A 169 13.54 11.30 12.09
N LYS A 170 12.63 11.06 13.03
CA LYS A 170 12.72 11.63 14.39
C LYS A 170 13.98 11.13 15.13
N VAL A 171 14.28 9.84 15.01
CA VAL A 171 15.47 9.23 15.60
C VAL A 171 16.75 9.89 15.07
N VAL A 172 16.87 10.02 13.75
CA VAL A 172 18.05 10.64 13.11
C VAL A 172 18.14 12.12 13.51
N GLN A 173 17.02 12.85 13.48
CA GLN A 173 17.01 14.27 13.85
C GLN A 173 17.34 14.50 15.32
N ASP A 174 16.86 13.66 16.24
CA ASP A 174 17.22 13.71 17.65
C ASP A 174 18.72 13.45 17.84
N GLY A 175 19.26 12.47 17.15
CA GLY A 175 20.69 12.18 17.17
C GLY A 175 21.54 13.35 16.70
N ILE A 176 21.14 14.07 15.65
CA ILE A 176 21.82 15.26 15.14
C ILE A 176 21.70 16.40 16.15
N ASN A 177 20.51 16.68 16.65
CA ASN A 177 20.25 17.77 17.61
C ASN A 177 21.05 17.61 18.91
N ASN A 178 21.34 16.38 19.30
CA ASN A 178 22.14 16.05 20.48
C ASN A 178 23.63 15.82 20.16
N GLU A 179 24.06 16.09 18.93
CA GLU A 179 25.45 15.90 18.45
C GLU A 179 25.96 14.44 18.54
N PHE A 180 25.04 13.47 18.61
CA PHE A 180 25.39 12.04 18.62
C PHE A 180 25.58 11.48 17.22
N ILE A 181 24.92 12.06 16.23
CA ILE A 181 25.00 11.70 14.82
C ILE A 181 25.57 12.89 14.05
N THR A 182 26.50 12.62 13.16
CA THR A 182 27.21 13.68 12.42
C THR A 182 26.41 14.27 11.27
N GLY A 183 25.36 13.69 10.85
CA GLY A 183 24.44 14.23 9.86
C GLY A 183 24.94 14.21 8.41
#